data_b9de0e113ecd6a81ca5b1d4da0a8e059
#
_entry.id   b9de0e113ecd6a81ca5b1d4da0a8e059
#
_cell.length_a   1.000
_cell.length_b   1.000
_cell.length_c   1.000
_cell.angle_alpha   90.00
_cell.angle_beta   90.00
_cell.angle_gamma   90.00
#
_symmetry.space_group_name_H-M   'P 1'
#
loop_
_entity.id
_entity.type
_entity.pdbx_description
1 polymer ?
#
loop_
_entity_poly.entity_id
_entity_poly.type
_entity_poly.pdbx_seq_one_letter_code
_entity_poly.pdbx_strand_id
1 'polypeptide(L)'
;MPMFRKLALACALTCVLTQVALAADMSKVVRQVFPAAETGFDPAAAHDLYSATIEQAIFETLLTYDYLARPAKLVPLTAEAMPVVSDNGKTYTIKLKKGIHFTPDPAFKGKKRELVADDYAYAIKRLIDPKLRGPWAWLVEGKIVGLDELAAAAKQTGRFDYDAKIAGLETPDRYTLRIRLKDTDFNMPYVLAHEPTSAVAREVIEAYADEAGRAMANPVGTGPYILKQWVRSSKIILEANPDFRGFVWDFKPGDAADAKLVAEMKGKKMPQVGRVEVSIIEEDQARLLAFQNGELDIMNMEGPLAPNVLDGGTLKPELASKGVKLSRFVDPEISYHFWNLQDPIVGGLEKEKVALRRAMAMAYNTAEEIRIVRNGQAVEVEFPVPPGVNGYDPAYKSAIKYDPAGANALLDRFNYSKGADGWRNLPDGKPFTIRYASRPDSLGRQQDEVWKKALDSIGVRMEVQKDKFPELLKLERQCKLMMRTASWIADYPDADNFMQLLYSKNIGQSNNACAKIPEYDRLYEQSLRLPDSPERNKLYREMARLIEAYAPWRLNIARYRNMLVQPRVQGYKKHPILHNEWAYIDVAAKTK
;
A
#
# COMPACT_ATOMS: atom_id res chain seq x y z
N MET A 1 80.12 -43.70 -12.49
CA MET A 1 78.75 -43.99 -12.87
C MET A 1 77.83 -43.18 -11.94
N PRO A 2 77.11 -42.16 -12.45
CA PRO A 2 76.26 -41.32 -11.60
C PRO A 2 74.79 -41.70 -11.81
N MET A 3 74.06 -41.80 -10.70
CA MET A 3 72.63 -42.02 -10.61
C MET A 3 71.90 -40.71 -10.70
N PHE A 4 71.04 -40.55 -11.72
CA PHE A 4 70.16 -39.43 -11.89
C PHE A 4 68.95 -39.52 -10.92
N ARG A 5 68.80 -38.54 -10.06
CA ARG A 5 67.58 -38.29 -9.30
C ARG A 5 66.65 -37.34 -10.10
N LYS A 6 65.52 -37.84 -10.54
CA LYS A 6 64.48 -37.00 -11.11
C LYS A 6 63.64 -36.33 -10.00
N LEU A 7 63.71 -35.02 -9.94
CA LEU A 7 62.80 -34.21 -9.13
C LEU A 7 61.48 -34.07 -9.85
N ALA A 8 60.40 -34.62 -9.31
CA ALA A 8 59.06 -34.39 -9.80
C ALA A 8 58.50 -33.14 -9.10
N LEU A 9 58.30 -32.07 -9.85
CA LEU A 9 57.64 -30.85 -9.39
C LEU A 9 56.11 -31.06 -9.50
N ALA A 10 55.43 -31.26 -8.38
CA ALA A 10 53.99 -31.31 -8.32
C ALA A 10 53.44 -29.88 -8.26
N CYS A 11 52.92 -29.36 -9.39
CA CYS A 11 52.09 -28.16 -9.42
C CYS A 11 50.71 -28.49 -8.84
N ALA A 12 50.47 -28.12 -7.60
CA ALA A 12 49.13 -28.08 -7.04
C ALA A 12 48.38 -26.88 -7.64
N LEU A 13 47.53 -27.15 -8.64
CA LEU A 13 46.56 -26.20 -9.15
C LEU A 13 45.45 -26.08 -8.10
N THR A 14 45.51 -25.06 -7.26
CA THR A 14 44.39 -24.66 -6.40
C THR A 14 43.34 -24.03 -7.29
N CYS A 15 42.33 -24.81 -7.72
CA CYS A 15 41.10 -24.27 -8.29
C CYS A 15 40.37 -23.46 -7.19
N VAL A 16 40.57 -22.16 -7.20
CA VAL A 16 39.67 -21.24 -6.51
C VAL A 16 38.33 -21.33 -7.28
N LEU A 17 37.42 -22.14 -6.80
CA LEU A 17 36.01 -22.09 -7.18
C LEU A 17 35.49 -20.75 -6.71
N THR A 18 35.65 -19.71 -7.54
CA THR A 18 34.78 -18.54 -7.47
C THR A 18 33.34 -19.05 -7.59
N GLN A 19 32.63 -19.08 -6.48
CA GLN A 19 31.19 -19.22 -6.52
C GLN A 19 30.67 -18.01 -7.30
N VAL A 20 30.46 -18.22 -8.60
CA VAL A 20 29.65 -17.34 -9.41
C VAL A 20 28.28 -17.37 -8.74
N ALA A 21 27.91 -16.28 -8.07
CA ALA A 21 26.53 -16.09 -7.68
C ALA A 21 25.71 -16.22 -8.96
N LEU A 22 24.93 -17.30 -9.08
CA LEU A 22 24.07 -17.50 -10.24
C LEU A 22 23.12 -16.32 -10.22
N ALA A 23 23.34 -15.38 -11.13
CA ALA A 23 22.37 -14.34 -11.45
C ALA A 23 21.03 -15.00 -11.81
N ALA A 24 19.94 -14.31 -11.57
CA ALA A 24 18.62 -14.77 -11.99
C ALA A 24 18.62 -15.13 -13.48
N ASP A 25 17.85 -16.14 -13.84
CA ASP A 25 17.77 -16.60 -15.22
C ASP A 25 16.96 -15.63 -16.08
N MET A 26 17.63 -14.88 -16.96
CA MET A 26 17.01 -13.86 -17.81
C MET A 26 16.00 -14.44 -18.81
N SER A 27 16.01 -15.74 -19.06
CA SER A 27 14.98 -16.42 -19.86
C SER A 27 13.68 -16.65 -19.08
N LYS A 28 13.73 -16.59 -17.75
CA LYS A 28 12.57 -16.70 -16.87
C LYS A 28 11.85 -15.35 -16.76
N VAL A 29 10.76 -15.23 -17.50
CA VAL A 29 9.94 -14.01 -17.55
C VAL A 29 8.61 -14.26 -16.86
N VAL A 30 8.22 -13.40 -15.92
CA VAL A 30 6.87 -13.36 -15.36
C VAL A 30 6.12 -12.15 -15.91
N ARG A 31 4.85 -12.34 -16.27
CA ARG A 31 3.96 -11.31 -16.80
C ARG A 31 2.80 -11.09 -15.87
N GLN A 32 2.63 -9.85 -15.45
CA GLN A 32 1.54 -9.44 -14.56
C GLN A 32 0.80 -8.25 -15.14
N VAL A 33 -0.40 -7.96 -14.64
CA VAL A 33 -1.22 -6.84 -15.06
C VAL A 33 -1.64 -5.98 -13.89
N PHE A 34 -1.63 -4.66 -14.07
CA PHE A 34 -2.25 -3.70 -13.17
C PHE A 34 -3.56 -3.18 -13.79
N PRO A 35 -4.63 -3.06 -13.00
CA PRO A 35 -5.92 -2.53 -13.47
C PRO A 35 -6.01 -1.00 -13.46
N ALA A 36 -4.96 -0.31 -13.03
CA ALA A 36 -4.85 1.14 -13.07
C ALA A 36 -3.39 1.56 -13.19
N ALA A 37 -3.18 2.77 -13.68
CA ALA A 37 -1.84 3.33 -13.84
C ALA A 37 -1.21 3.70 -12.49
N GLU A 38 0.10 3.58 -12.44
CA GLU A 38 1.00 4.02 -11.38
C GLU A 38 1.20 5.54 -11.39
N THR A 39 1.60 6.11 -10.24
CA THR A 39 1.91 7.54 -10.13
C THR A 39 3.40 7.85 -10.32
N GLY A 40 4.29 6.92 -10.07
CA GLY A 40 5.75 7.02 -10.19
C GLY A 40 6.46 6.15 -9.18
N PHE A 41 7.80 6.29 -9.03
CA PHE A 41 8.61 5.35 -8.26
C PHE A 41 9.59 6.06 -7.31
N ASP A 42 9.16 7.14 -6.67
CA ASP A 42 9.88 7.78 -5.57
C ASP A 42 9.18 7.43 -4.25
N PRO A 43 9.80 6.65 -3.35
CA PRO A 43 9.16 6.19 -2.12
C PRO A 43 8.61 7.31 -1.22
N ALA A 44 9.21 8.51 -1.25
CA ALA A 44 8.72 9.64 -0.47
C ALA A 44 7.52 10.36 -1.11
N ALA A 45 7.17 10.07 -2.36
CA ALA A 45 6.20 10.84 -3.13
C ALA A 45 5.06 10.02 -3.75
N ALA A 46 5.29 8.75 -4.09
CA ALA A 46 4.25 7.86 -4.59
C ALA A 46 3.31 7.41 -3.46
N HIS A 47 2.03 7.13 -3.80
CA HIS A 47 1.01 6.80 -2.80
C HIS A 47 -0.10 5.95 -3.42
N ASP A 48 0.29 4.88 -4.08
CA ASP A 48 -0.66 3.93 -4.64
C ASP A 48 -0.05 2.52 -4.67
N LEU A 49 -0.90 1.51 -4.62
CA LEU A 49 -0.52 0.10 -4.61
C LEU A 49 0.39 -0.30 -5.77
N TYR A 50 0.17 0.28 -6.96
CA TYR A 50 0.88 -0.13 -8.18
C TYR A 50 2.30 0.41 -8.18
N SER A 51 2.47 1.66 -7.75
CA SER A 51 3.78 2.27 -7.47
C SER A 51 4.52 1.52 -6.36
N ALA A 52 3.87 1.27 -5.22
CA ALA A 52 4.44 0.53 -4.09
C ALA A 52 4.91 -0.88 -4.49
N THR A 53 4.18 -1.57 -5.37
CA THR A 53 4.57 -2.89 -5.88
C THR A 53 5.91 -2.85 -6.63
N ILE A 54 6.15 -1.80 -7.42
CA ILE A 54 7.41 -1.61 -8.15
C ILE A 54 8.51 -1.15 -7.19
N GLU A 55 8.20 -0.23 -6.27
CA GLU A 55 9.15 0.28 -5.28
C GLU A 55 9.67 -0.83 -4.38
N GLN A 56 8.82 -1.72 -3.87
CA GLN A 56 9.23 -2.88 -3.07
C GLN A 56 10.11 -3.88 -3.85
N ALA A 57 10.10 -3.88 -5.18
CA ALA A 57 10.99 -4.70 -5.99
C ALA A 57 12.36 -4.06 -6.21
N ILE A 58 12.47 -2.73 -6.11
CA ILE A 58 13.67 -1.95 -6.43
C ILE A 58 14.40 -1.48 -5.17
N PHE A 59 13.66 -1.01 -4.17
CA PHE A 59 14.21 -0.47 -2.93
C PHE A 59 14.13 -1.49 -1.79
N GLU A 60 14.95 -1.31 -0.77
CA GLU A 60 14.92 -2.13 0.42
C GLU A 60 14.78 -1.29 1.69
N THR A 61 13.92 -1.75 2.56
CA THR A 61 13.70 -1.25 3.92
C THR A 61 14.65 -1.90 4.91
N LEU A 62 14.68 -1.41 6.15
CA LEU A 62 15.45 -2.02 7.25
C LEU A 62 14.91 -3.40 7.62
N LEU A 63 13.58 -3.51 7.71
CA LEU A 63 12.83 -4.72 8.04
C LEU A 63 11.91 -5.09 6.87
N THR A 64 11.44 -6.32 6.85
CA THR A 64 10.41 -6.82 5.92
C THR A 64 9.55 -7.85 6.62
N TYR A 65 8.73 -8.59 5.87
CA TYR A 65 7.88 -9.64 6.41
C TYR A 65 8.34 -11.02 5.95
N ASP A 66 8.17 -12.01 6.82
CA ASP A 66 8.31 -13.42 6.44
C ASP A 66 7.25 -13.76 5.39
N TYR A 67 7.68 -14.30 4.26
CA TYR A 67 6.81 -14.52 3.08
C TYR A 67 5.61 -15.42 3.36
N LEU A 68 5.78 -16.44 4.21
CA LEU A 68 4.72 -17.41 4.48
C LEU A 68 4.02 -17.22 5.83
N ALA A 69 4.62 -16.50 6.78
CA ALA A 69 4.04 -16.38 8.12
C ALA A 69 2.64 -15.74 8.10
N ARG A 70 1.70 -16.39 8.76
CA ARG A 70 0.33 -15.90 8.98
C ARG A 70 -0.03 -16.10 10.45
N PRO A 71 -0.31 -15.04 11.22
CA PRO A 71 -0.29 -13.62 10.85
C PRO A 71 1.08 -13.13 10.35
N ALA A 72 1.09 -11.98 9.64
CA ALA A 72 2.30 -11.39 9.09
C ALA A 72 3.33 -11.09 10.18
N LYS A 73 4.59 -11.50 9.96
CA LYS A 73 5.66 -11.40 10.95
C LYS A 73 6.84 -10.62 10.39
N LEU A 74 7.29 -9.58 11.10
CA LEU A 74 8.48 -8.83 10.76
C LEU A 74 9.76 -9.66 10.89
N VAL A 75 10.67 -9.47 9.94
CA VAL A 75 12.02 -10.03 9.91
C VAL A 75 13.03 -8.99 9.42
N PRO A 76 14.33 -9.11 9.76
CA PRO A 76 15.36 -8.22 9.22
C PRO A 76 15.55 -8.38 7.72
N LEU A 77 15.66 -7.24 6.98
CA LEU A 77 16.00 -7.23 5.54
C LEU A 77 17.43 -6.74 5.32
N THR A 78 17.66 -5.43 5.38
CA THR A 78 18.99 -4.85 5.33
C THR A 78 19.60 -4.68 6.72
N ALA A 79 18.80 -4.68 7.77
CA ALA A 79 19.26 -4.79 9.15
C ALA A 79 19.87 -6.17 9.42
N GLU A 80 20.91 -6.22 10.26
CA GLU A 80 21.55 -7.49 10.72
C GLU A 80 20.60 -8.31 11.61
N ALA A 81 19.80 -7.62 12.45
CA ALA A 81 18.85 -8.20 13.40
C ALA A 81 17.66 -7.24 13.59
N MET A 82 16.66 -7.68 14.35
CA MET A 82 15.59 -6.78 14.81
C MET A 82 16.19 -5.63 15.63
N PRO A 83 15.60 -4.42 15.58
CA PRO A 83 16.08 -3.27 16.33
C PRO A 83 16.24 -3.56 17.83
N VAL A 84 17.34 -3.08 18.42
CA VAL A 84 17.49 -3.05 19.88
C VAL A 84 16.67 -1.86 20.39
N VAL A 85 15.68 -2.15 21.24
CA VAL A 85 14.77 -1.15 21.80
C VAL A 85 15.16 -0.82 23.23
N SER A 86 15.31 0.45 23.55
CA SER A 86 15.61 0.96 24.88
C SER A 86 14.75 2.17 25.26
N ASP A 87 14.98 2.76 26.42
CA ASP A 87 14.27 3.94 26.93
C ASP A 87 12.74 3.79 26.87
N ASN A 88 12.27 2.64 27.33
CA ASN A 88 10.84 2.30 27.33
C ASN A 88 10.17 2.46 25.95
N GLY A 89 10.81 1.95 24.89
CA GLY A 89 10.27 2.00 23.53
C GLY A 89 10.48 3.33 22.79
N LYS A 90 11.34 4.21 23.32
CA LYS A 90 11.62 5.51 22.67
C LYS A 90 12.91 5.51 21.85
N THR A 91 13.82 4.56 22.04
CA THR A 91 15.08 4.50 21.29
C THR A 91 15.20 3.17 20.56
N TYR A 92 15.39 3.26 19.25
CA TYR A 92 15.61 2.13 18.35
C TYR A 92 17.02 2.20 17.78
N THR A 93 17.84 1.18 18.03
CA THR A 93 19.19 1.08 17.47
C THR A 93 19.23 -0.07 16.49
N ILE A 94 19.59 0.21 15.24
CA ILE A 94 19.59 -0.72 14.12
C ILE A 94 21.01 -0.80 13.55
N LYS A 95 21.53 -2.02 13.40
CA LYS A 95 22.78 -2.28 12.68
C LYS A 95 22.49 -2.80 11.28
N LEU A 96 23.18 -2.28 10.29
CA LEU A 96 23.04 -2.65 8.89
C LEU A 96 23.99 -3.78 8.51
N LYS A 97 23.56 -4.67 7.63
CA LYS A 97 24.42 -5.62 6.91
C LYS A 97 25.39 -4.84 6.04
N LYS A 98 26.67 -5.22 6.08
CA LYS A 98 27.72 -4.63 5.24
C LYS A 98 27.71 -5.22 3.83
N GLY A 99 28.28 -4.49 2.85
CA GLY A 99 28.48 -4.98 1.49
C GLY A 99 27.21 -4.98 0.63
N ILE A 100 26.13 -4.31 1.06
CA ILE A 100 24.95 -4.05 0.23
C ILE A 100 25.24 -2.83 -0.64
N HIS A 101 24.95 -2.91 -1.95
CA HIS A 101 25.25 -1.83 -2.88
C HIS A 101 24.00 -1.42 -3.65
N PHE A 102 23.91 -0.13 -3.94
CA PHE A 102 22.96 0.38 -4.92
C PHE A 102 23.32 -0.12 -6.32
N THR A 103 22.32 -0.28 -7.17
CA THR A 103 22.54 -0.56 -8.60
C THR A 103 23.38 0.54 -9.23
N PRO A 104 24.27 0.22 -10.17
CA PRO A 104 25.08 1.23 -10.86
C PRO A 104 24.22 2.30 -11.52
N ASP A 105 24.59 3.57 -11.34
CA ASP A 105 23.92 4.72 -11.92
C ASP A 105 24.95 5.81 -12.26
N PRO A 106 24.75 6.62 -13.33
CA PRO A 106 25.61 7.75 -13.67
C PRO A 106 25.82 8.75 -12.54
N ALA A 107 24.85 8.92 -11.63
CA ALA A 107 24.97 9.79 -10.45
C ALA A 107 26.14 9.39 -9.54
N PHE A 108 26.54 8.13 -9.54
CA PHE A 108 27.67 7.63 -8.75
C PHE A 108 29.05 7.84 -9.42
N LYS A 109 29.10 8.38 -10.65
CA LYS A 109 30.33 8.69 -11.37
C LYS A 109 31.29 7.48 -11.47
N GLY A 110 30.72 6.29 -11.76
CA GLY A 110 31.45 5.03 -11.89
C GLY A 110 31.89 4.37 -10.58
N LYS A 111 31.54 4.91 -9.42
CA LYS A 111 31.84 4.31 -8.12
C LYS A 111 30.78 3.29 -7.73
N LYS A 112 31.21 2.16 -7.16
CA LYS A 112 30.31 1.19 -6.52
C LYS A 112 29.82 1.79 -5.19
N ARG A 113 28.52 2.16 -5.13
CA ARG A 113 27.93 2.89 -4.01
C ARG A 113 27.33 1.92 -2.98
N GLU A 114 28.00 1.81 -1.83
CA GLU A 114 27.54 0.95 -0.74
C GLU A 114 26.44 1.65 0.08
N LEU A 115 25.43 0.87 0.50
CA LEU A 115 24.37 1.27 1.41
C LEU A 115 24.94 1.56 2.80
N VAL A 116 24.57 2.71 3.37
CA VAL A 116 25.00 3.15 4.70
C VAL A 116 23.82 3.69 5.53
N ALA A 117 24.03 3.86 6.83
CA ALA A 117 23.00 4.33 7.74
C ALA A 117 22.44 5.72 7.38
N ASP A 118 23.30 6.60 6.83
CA ASP A 118 22.89 7.93 6.38
C ASP A 118 21.85 7.90 5.25
N ASP A 119 21.80 6.84 4.42
CA ASP A 119 20.80 6.71 3.35
C ASP A 119 19.38 6.56 3.91
N TYR A 120 19.24 5.84 5.03
CA TYR A 120 17.97 5.74 5.76
C TYR A 120 17.61 7.03 6.50
N ALA A 121 18.59 7.67 7.16
CA ALA A 121 18.37 8.95 7.81
C ALA A 121 17.94 10.02 6.79
N TYR A 122 18.54 10.02 5.60
CA TYR A 122 18.15 10.89 4.49
C TYR A 122 16.75 10.58 4.00
N ALA A 123 16.41 9.31 3.76
CA ALA A 123 15.08 8.89 3.34
C ALA A 123 13.99 9.35 4.34
N ILE A 124 14.20 9.13 5.64
CA ILE A 124 13.27 9.56 6.70
C ILE A 124 13.09 11.09 6.71
N LYS A 125 14.17 11.86 6.56
CA LYS A 125 14.10 13.32 6.46
C LYS A 125 13.29 13.79 5.26
N ARG A 126 13.37 13.09 4.12
CA ARG A 126 12.61 13.42 2.91
C ARG A 126 11.10 13.36 3.14
N LEU A 127 10.61 12.46 4.00
CA LEU A 127 9.17 12.31 4.25
C LEU A 127 8.51 13.59 4.79
N ILE A 128 9.28 14.43 5.48
CA ILE A 128 8.76 15.64 6.12
C ILE A 128 9.24 16.94 5.43
N ASP A 129 9.97 16.86 4.32
CA ASP A 129 10.36 18.03 3.55
C ASP A 129 9.12 18.73 2.96
N PRO A 130 8.82 19.99 3.37
CA PRO A 130 7.63 20.70 2.90
C PRO A 130 7.59 20.91 1.38
N LYS A 131 8.75 20.87 0.72
CA LYS A 131 8.87 21.05 -0.73
C LYS A 131 8.30 19.85 -1.50
N LEU A 132 8.52 18.63 -1.00
CA LEU A 132 7.99 17.41 -1.63
C LEU A 132 6.46 17.36 -1.62
N ARG A 133 5.83 17.89 -0.57
CA ARG A 133 4.40 17.72 -0.31
C ARG A 133 3.99 16.24 -0.41
N GLY A 134 4.85 15.38 0.13
CA GLY A 134 4.67 13.93 0.09
C GLY A 134 3.46 13.49 0.94
N PRO A 135 2.91 12.32 0.67
CA PRO A 135 1.74 11.79 1.40
C PRO A 135 2.12 11.07 2.71
N TRP A 136 3.40 10.97 3.06
CA TRP A 136 3.91 10.06 4.07
C TRP A 136 4.45 10.74 5.34
N ALA A 137 4.32 12.07 5.47
CA ALA A 137 4.82 12.79 6.65
C ALA A 137 4.23 12.22 7.96
N TRP A 138 2.98 11.76 7.96
CA TRP A 138 2.29 11.17 9.10
C TRP A 138 3.01 9.97 9.74
N LEU A 139 3.85 9.27 8.98
CA LEU A 139 4.65 8.15 9.51
C LEU A 139 5.66 8.61 10.58
N VAL A 140 6.15 9.84 10.49
CA VAL A 140 7.27 10.35 11.30
C VAL A 140 7.00 11.71 11.96
N GLU A 141 6.01 12.47 11.46
CA GLU A 141 5.62 13.78 11.99
C GLU A 141 5.12 13.67 13.44
N GLY A 142 5.60 14.54 14.31
CA GLY A 142 5.29 14.52 15.74
C GLY A 142 5.99 13.42 16.53
N LYS A 143 6.71 12.49 15.88
CA LYS A 143 7.26 11.30 16.52
C LYS A 143 8.76 11.39 16.79
N ILE A 144 9.58 11.84 15.84
CA ILE A 144 11.04 11.82 15.92
C ILE A 144 11.57 13.13 16.49
N VAL A 145 12.48 13.06 17.46
CA VAL A 145 13.05 14.23 18.14
C VAL A 145 13.82 15.10 17.15
N GLY A 146 13.47 16.39 17.07
CA GLY A 146 14.16 17.39 16.23
C GLY A 146 13.73 17.39 14.76
N LEU A 147 12.89 16.44 14.33
CA LEU A 147 12.51 16.33 12.91
C LEU A 147 11.48 17.39 12.50
N ASP A 148 10.48 17.68 13.36
CA ASP A 148 9.46 18.70 13.10
C ASP A 148 10.05 20.10 13.10
N GLU A 149 11.01 20.33 13.98
CA GLU A 149 11.75 21.60 14.07
C GLU A 149 12.54 21.88 12.79
N LEU A 150 13.13 20.82 12.19
CA LEU A 150 13.81 20.91 10.90
C LEU A 150 12.83 21.27 9.77
N ALA A 151 11.64 20.65 9.75
CA ALA A 151 10.59 20.96 8.78
C ALA A 151 10.04 22.38 8.96
N ALA A 152 9.89 22.84 10.21
CA ALA A 152 9.46 24.21 10.51
C ALA A 152 10.48 25.24 10.04
N ALA A 153 11.77 25.00 10.26
CA ALA A 153 12.84 25.86 9.74
C ALA A 153 12.83 25.91 8.21
N ALA A 154 12.59 24.78 7.54
CA ALA A 154 12.48 24.72 6.08
C ALA A 154 11.30 25.54 5.54
N LYS A 155 10.16 25.56 6.23
CA LYS A 155 9.01 26.42 5.86
C LYS A 155 9.34 27.91 5.93
N GLN A 156 10.21 28.31 6.87
CA GLN A 156 10.63 29.71 7.03
C GLN A 156 11.70 30.13 6.02
N THR A 157 12.68 29.25 5.77
CA THR A 157 13.83 29.55 4.91
C THR A 157 13.60 29.21 3.42
N GLY A 158 12.54 28.45 3.12
CA GLY A 158 12.28 27.91 1.78
C GLY A 158 13.21 26.75 1.38
N ARG A 159 14.09 26.28 2.29
CA ARG A 159 15.06 25.22 2.02
C ARG A 159 15.13 24.24 3.18
N PHE A 160 15.04 22.93 2.85
CA PHE A 160 15.23 21.86 3.82
C PHE A 160 16.73 21.55 3.98
N ASP A 161 17.24 21.56 5.21
CA ASP A 161 18.63 21.23 5.50
C ASP A 161 18.79 19.74 5.80
N TYR A 162 19.15 18.95 4.78
CA TYR A 162 19.39 17.52 4.91
C TYR A 162 20.66 17.19 5.70
N ASP A 163 21.61 18.12 5.84
CA ASP A 163 22.87 17.94 6.55
C ASP A 163 22.76 18.26 8.06
N ALA A 164 21.66 18.91 8.47
CA ALA A 164 21.41 19.20 9.87
C ALA A 164 21.40 17.92 10.72
N LYS A 165 22.18 17.93 11.78
CA LYS A 165 22.18 16.86 12.78
C LYS A 165 21.06 17.06 13.78
N ILE A 166 20.23 16.05 13.97
CA ILE A 166 19.14 16.05 14.94
C ILE A 166 19.30 14.88 15.90
N ALA A 167 18.91 15.09 17.15
CA ALA A 167 19.05 14.06 18.19
C ALA A 167 18.16 12.81 17.94
N GLY A 168 17.13 12.97 17.11
CA GLY A 168 16.20 11.90 16.76
C GLY A 168 16.68 10.96 15.65
N LEU A 169 17.67 11.37 14.86
CA LEU A 169 18.24 10.55 13.76
C LEU A 169 19.76 10.65 13.79
N GLU A 170 20.39 9.71 14.45
CA GLU A 170 21.83 9.64 14.59
C GLU A 170 22.41 8.46 13.79
N THR A 171 23.55 8.69 13.17
CA THR A 171 24.38 7.67 12.53
C THR A 171 25.74 7.64 13.21
N PRO A 172 25.86 6.97 14.40
CA PRO A 172 27.07 6.98 15.20
C PRO A 172 28.28 6.41 14.47
N ASP A 173 28.04 5.50 13.54
CA ASP A 173 29.01 4.96 12.59
C ASP A 173 28.32 4.67 11.25
N ARG A 174 29.12 4.25 10.26
CA ARG A 174 28.68 4.01 8.88
C ARG A 174 27.49 3.05 8.76
N TYR A 175 27.32 2.12 9.70
CA TYR A 175 26.34 1.02 9.63
C TYR A 175 25.37 0.98 10.80
N THR A 176 25.36 2.00 11.64
CA THR A 176 24.43 2.08 12.78
C THR A 176 23.51 3.27 12.62
N LEU A 177 22.20 3.02 12.58
CA LEU A 177 21.15 4.02 12.68
C LEU A 177 20.55 3.97 14.07
N ARG A 178 20.39 5.14 14.71
CA ARG A 178 19.67 5.30 15.98
C ARG A 178 18.55 6.29 15.80
N ILE A 179 17.34 5.85 16.12
CA ILE A 179 16.13 6.66 16.07
C ILE A 179 15.66 6.90 17.50
N ARG A 180 15.46 8.17 17.87
CA ARG A 180 14.88 8.56 19.15
C ARG A 180 13.53 9.25 18.95
N LEU A 181 12.53 8.71 19.64
CA LEU A 181 11.15 9.20 19.59
C LEU A 181 10.88 10.16 20.74
N LYS A 182 9.96 11.11 20.53
CA LYS A 182 9.43 12.01 21.56
C LYS A 182 8.64 11.22 22.61
N ASP A 183 7.81 10.29 22.14
CA ASP A 183 7.00 9.37 22.95
C ASP A 183 7.19 7.92 22.46
N THR A 184 6.78 6.95 23.30
CA THR A 184 6.78 5.54 22.90
C THR A 184 5.86 5.34 21.69
N ASP A 185 6.38 4.66 20.65
CA ASP A 185 5.59 4.23 19.49
C ASP A 185 5.93 2.76 19.18
N PHE A 186 5.02 1.86 19.56
CA PHE A 186 5.19 0.41 19.34
C PHE A 186 5.09 0.01 17.87
N ASN A 187 4.59 0.90 16.99
CA ASN A 187 4.46 0.66 15.57
C ASN A 187 5.71 1.07 14.76
N MET A 188 6.72 1.69 15.41
CA MET A 188 7.96 2.08 14.72
C MET A 188 8.61 0.94 13.93
N PRO A 189 8.68 -0.33 14.40
CA PRO A 189 9.21 -1.43 13.58
C PRO A 189 8.43 -1.68 12.28
N TYR A 190 7.12 -1.46 12.27
CA TYR A 190 6.30 -1.54 11.05
C TYR A 190 6.62 -0.39 10.10
N VAL A 191 6.79 0.83 10.63
CA VAL A 191 7.22 2.00 9.83
C VAL A 191 8.57 1.73 9.16
N LEU A 192 9.50 1.05 9.85
CA LEU A 192 10.82 0.68 9.31
C LEU A 192 10.77 -0.49 8.30
N ALA A 193 9.63 -1.11 8.10
CA ALA A 193 9.37 -2.13 7.08
C ALA A 193 8.54 -1.60 5.91
N HIS A 194 8.08 -0.34 5.97
CA HIS A 194 7.22 0.27 4.96
C HIS A 194 8.05 1.01 3.90
N GLU A 195 7.71 0.85 2.61
CA GLU A 195 8.53 1.32 1.48
C GLU A 195 8.87 2.82 1.50
N PRO A 196 8.06 3.76 2.03
CA PRO A 196 8.46 5.17 2.10
C PRO A 196 9.73 5.41 2.93
N THR A 197 10.08 4.47 3.82
CA THR A 197 11.31 4.53 4.62
C THR A 197 12.48 3.74 4.02
N SER A 198 12.33 3.24 2.79
CA SER A 198 13.42 2.58 2.06
C SER A 198 14.62 3.49 1.87
N ALA A 199 15.82 2.89 1.86
CA ALA A 199 17.02 3.65 1.58
C ALA A 199 17.01 4.22 0.16
N VAL A 200 17.36 5.49 0.05
CA VAL A 200 17.57 6.18 -1.24
C VAL A 200 18.94 6.86 -1.24
N ALA A 201 19.66 6.75 -2.34
CA ALA A 201 20.94 7.43 -2.49
C ALA A 201 20.71 8.92 -2.78
N ARG A 202 21.29 9.79 -1.94
CA ARG A 202 21.15 11.25 -2.08
C ARG A 202 21.60 11.74 -3.46
N GLU A 203 22.69 11.18 -3.97
CA GLU A 203 23.26 11.52 -5.28
C GLU A 203 22.26 11.29 -6.43
N VAL A 204 21.46 10.24 -6.33
CA VAL A 204 20.42 9.92 -7.32
C VAL A 204 19.26 10.92 -7.24
N ILE A 205 18.81 11.21 -6.02
CA ILE A 205 17.75 12.21 -5.83
C ILE A 205 18.19 13.57 -6.36
N GLU A 206 19.40 14.03 -6.01
CA GLU A 206 19.93 15.32 -6.46
C GLU A 206 20.13 15.38 -7.99
N ALA A 207 20.44 14.24 -8.65
CA ALA A 207 20.62 14.20 -10.10
C ALA A 207 19.30 14.21 -10.89
N TYR A 208 18.21 13.64 -10.34
CA TYR A 208 16.99 13.37 -11.12
C TYR A 208 15.72 14.00 -10.56
N ALA A 209 15.80 14.72 -9.43
CA ALA A 209 14.63 15.33 -8.83
C ALA A 209 14.02 16.42 -9.73
N ASP A 210 12.70 16.44 -9.78
CA ASP A 210 11.93 17.54 -10.35
C ASP A 210 12.01 18.81 -9.46
N GLU A 211 11.35 19.88 -9.89
CA GLU A 211 11.29 21.15 -9.12
C GLU A 211 10.73 20.98 -7.71
N ALA A 212 9.89 19.96 -7.48
CA ALA A 212 9.35 19.63 -6.16
C ALA A 212 10.27 18.68 -5.35
N GLY A 213 11.43 18.30 -5.86
CA GLY A 213 12.38 17.42 -5.17
C GLY A 213 12.07 15.92 -5.29
N ARG A 214 11.27 15.49 -6.28
CA ARG A 214 10.80 14.11 -6.47
C ARG A 214 11.51 13.44 -7.64
N ALA A 215 12.08 12.26 -7.43
CA ALA A 215 12.75 11.47 -8.47
C ALA A 215 11.84 10.34 -8.99
N MET A 216 10.68 10.68 -9.56
CA MET A 216 9.59 9.75 -9.88
C MET A 216 9.92 8.73 -10.99
N ALA A 217 10.90 9.01 -11.85
CA ALA A 217 11.19 8.20 -13.05
C ALA A 217 12.51 7.44 -13.00
N ASN A 218 13.35 7.70 -12.01
CA ASN A 218 14.70 7.15 -11.91
C ASN A 218 14.91 6.43 -10.57
N PRO A 219 14.18 5.33 -10.32
CA PRO A 219 14.35 4.56 -9.09
C PRO A 219 15.67 3.78 -9.14
N VAL A 220 16.57 4.06 -8.22
CA VAL A 220 17.86 3.36 -8.03
C VAL A 220 17.91 2.85 -6.61
N GLY A 221 17.83 1.54 -6.44
CA GLY A 221 17.76 0.89 -5.14
C GLY A 221 18.80 -0.22 -4.96
N THR A 222 18.66 -0.97 -3.89
CA THR A 222 19.51 -2.11 -3.53
C THR A 222 18.78 -3.44 -3.69
N GLY A 223 17.53 -3.41 -4.14
CA GLY A 223 16.63 -4.54 -4.21
C GLY A 223 16.92 -5.52 -5.36
N PRO A 224 16.08 -6.58 -5.45
CA PRO A 224 16.27 -7.66 -6.41
C PRO A 224 16.08 -7.28 -7.88
N TYR A 225 15.46 -6.16 -8.17
CA TYR A 225 15.16 -5.73 -9.54
C TYR A 225 15.57 -4.29 -9.80
N ILE A 226 15.76 -3.97 -11.08
CA ILE A 226 16.04 -2.63 -11.61
C ILE A 226 14.97 -2.26 -12.64
N LEU A 227 14.60 -0.98 -12.73
CA LEU A 227 13.69 -0.47 -13.75
C LEU A 227 14.42 -0.43 -15.10
N LYS A 228 13.98 -1.23 -16.07
CA LYS A 228 14.53 -1.26 -17.42
C LYS A 228 13.78 -0.35 -18.38
N GLN A 229 12.46 -0.34 -18.25
CA GLN A 229 11.58 0.46 -19.11
C GLN A 229 10.33 0.86 -18.36
N TRP A 230 9.92 2.08 -18.56
CA TRP A 230 8.64 2.60 -18.10
C TRP A 230 7.98 3.40 -19.22
N VAL A 231 6.88 2.88 -19.71
CA VAL A 231 5.95 3.60 -20.59
C VAL A 231 4.70 3.87 -19.76
N ARG A 232 4.60 5.09 -19.28
CA ARG A 232 3.55 5.52 -18.34
C ARG A 232 2.16 5.08 -18.80
N SER A 233 1.38 4.52 -17.88
CA SER A 233 0.02 4.00 -18.14
C SER A 233 -0.06 2.90 -19.21
N SER A 234 1.04 2.21 -19.51
CA SER A 234 1.08 1.17 -20.55
C SER A 234 1.90 -0.03 -20.13
N LYS A 235 3.19 0.13 -19.86
CA LYS A 235 4.10 -0.98 -19.61
C LYS A 235 5.25 -0.62 -18.69
N ILE A 236 5.56 -1.53 -17.75
CA ILE A 236 6.74 -1.48 -16.89
C ILE A 236 7.54 -2.77 -17.11
N ILE A 237 8.86 -2.64 -17.28
CA ILE A 237 9.77 -3.78 -17.36
C ILE A 237 10.81 -3.65 -16.27
N LEU A 238 10.92 -4.68 -15.44
CA LEU A 238 11.99 -4.85 -14.48
C LEU A 238 12.91 -5.98 -14.94
N GLU A 239 14.20 -5.83 -14.70
CA GLU A 239 15.19 -6.89 -14.87
C GLU A 239 15.87 -7.19 -13.53
N ALA A 240 16.29 -8.43 -13.32
CA ALA A 240 16.98 -8.82 -12.10
C ALA A 240 18.26 -7.97 -11.93
N ASN A 241 18.46 -7.48 -10.71
CA ASN A 241 19.67 -6.75 -10.35
C ASN A 241 20.88 -7.70 -10.26
N PRO A 242 21.87 -7.57 -11.14
CA PRO A 242 23.03 -8.47 -11.15
C PRO A 242 23.91 -8.35 -9.90
N ASP A 243 23.86 -7.21 -9.21
CA ASP A 243 24.61 -6.95 -7.97
C ASP A 243 23.81 -7.29 -6.71
N PHE A 244 22.58 -7.78 -6.84
CA PHE A 244 21.77 -8.18 -5.69
C PHE A 244 22.38 -9.38 -4.99
N ARG A 245 22.54 -9.27 -3.66
CA ARG A 245 23.18 -10.30 -2.84
C ARG A 245 22.47 -11.66 -2.82
N GLY A 246 21.20 -11.70 -3.28
CA GLY A 246 20.37 -12.89 -3.21
C GLY A 246 20.01 -13.31 -1.79
N PHE A 247 19.16 -14.33 -1.71
CA PHE A 247 18.85 -15.04 -0.47
C PHE A 247 18.48 -16.49 -0.78
N VAL A 248 18.54 -17.36 0.22
CA VAL A 248 18.09 -18.74 0.10
C VAL A 248 16.62 -18.81 0.52
N TRP A 249 15.79 -19.43 -0.31
CA TRP A 249 14.38 -19.63 0.02
C TRP A 249 14.26 -20.71 1.11
N ASP A 250 14.02 -20.32 2.34
CA ASP A 250 13.92 -21.20 3.53
C ASP A 250 12.83 -20.70 4.48
N PHE A 251 11.62 -20.55 3.96
CA PHE A 251 10.46 -20.17 4.76
C PHE A 251 9.77 -21.39 5.35
N LYS A 252 9.22 -21.24 6.54
CA LYS A 252 8.41 -22.27 7.18
C LYS A 252 6.96 -22.18 6.71
N PRO A 253 6.22 -23.30 6.61
CA PRO A 253 4.80 -23.25 6.29
C PRO A 253 4.04 -22.36 7.27
N GLY A 254 3.23 -21.44 6.76
CA GLY A 254 2.31 -20.64 7.55
C GLY A 254 1.01 -21.42 7.88
N ASP A 255 0.65 -22.35 6.99
CA ASP A 255 -0.48 -23.27 7.14
C ASP A 255 -0.20 -24.63 6.45
N ALA A 256 -1.11 -25.59 6.61
CA ALA A 256 -0.95 -26.93 6.03
C ALA A 256 -0.93 -26.92 4.49
N ALA A 257 -1.57 -25.95 3.82
CA ALA A 257 -1.60 -25.85 2.37
C ALA A 257 -0.23 -25.45 1.78
N ASP A 258 0.64 -24.84 2.58
CA ASP A 258 1.98 -24.43 2.16
C ASP A 258 2.97 -25.59 1.97
N ALA A 259 2.67 -26.79 2.47
CA ALA A 259 3.63 -27.91 2.47
C ALA A 259 4.18 -28.22 1.07
N LYS A 260 3.31 -28.20 0.05
CA LYS A 260 3.71 -28.43 -1.35
C LYS A 260 4.59 -27.30 -1.87
N LEU A 261 4.20 -26.06 -1.60
CA LEU A 261 4.94 -24.85 -2.01
C LEU A 261 6.34 -24.84 -1.38
N VAL A 262 6.45 -25.17 -0.08
CA VAL A 262 7.73 -25.28 0.62
C VAL A 262 8.60 -26.39 0.00
N ALA A 263 8.04 -27.56 -0.31
CA ALA A 263 8.77 -28.64 -0.94
C ALA A 263 9.33 -28.26 -2.35
N GLU A 264 8.57 -27.44 -3.11
CA GLU A 264 8.98 -26.96 -4.44
C GLU A 264 10.08 -25.90 -4.39
N MET A 265 10.13 -25.09 -3.34
CA MET A 265 10.94 -23.86 -3.32
C MET A 265 12.15 -23.92 -2.39
N LYS A 266 12.11 -24.75 -1.34
CA LYS A 266 13.15 -24.81 -0.30
C LYS A 266 14.56 -24.98 -0.88
N GLY A 267 15.49 -24.16 -0.45
CA GLY A 267 16.89 -24.20 -0.86
C GLY A 267 17.22 -23.50 -2.18
N LYS A 268 16.21 -23.00 -2.93
CA LYS A 268 16.49 -22.22 -4.14
C LYS A 268 17.14 -20.89 -3.78
N LYS A 269 18.12 -20.46 -4.57
CA LYS A 269 18.70 -19.11 -4.48
C LYS A 269 17.79 -18.13 -5.22
N MET A 270 17.41 -17.03 -4.58
CA MET A 270 16.47 -16.06 -5.12
C MET A 270 17.17 -14.72 -5.45
N PRO A 271 16.63 -13.94 -6.41
CA PRO A 271 15.46 -14.23 -7.26
C PRO A 271 15.77 -15.27 -8.36
N GLN A 272 14.76 -16.05 -8.76
CA GLN A 272 14.86 -16.95 -9.91
C GLN A 272 14.41 -16.27 -11.20
N VAL A 273 13.42 -15.37 -11.10
CA VAL A 273 12.84 -14.64 -12.23
C VAL A 273 13.82 -13.56 -12.68
N GLY A 274 14.26 -13.63 -13.96
CA GLY A 274 15.19 -12.64 -14.53
C GLY A 274 14.51 -11.39 -15.05
N ARG A 275 13.22 -11.49 -15.44
CA ARG A 275 12.49 -10.35 -16.01
C ARG A 275 11.04 -10.36 -15.56
N VAL A 276 10.55 -9.18 -15.17
CA VAL A 276 9.15 -8.92 -14.86
C VAL A 276 8.58 -7.95 -15.88
N GLU A 277 7.47 -8.32 -16.51
CA GLU A 277 6.74 -7.46 -17.43
C GLU A 277 5.36 -7.17 -16.84
N VAL A 278 5.10 -5.90 -16.55
CA VAL A 278 3.79 -5.45 -16.07
C VAL A 278 3.11 -4.65 -17.17
N SER A 279 1.91 -5.08 -17.56
CA SER A 279 1.04 -4.35 -18.47
C SER A 279 -0.03 -3.61 -17.68
N ILE A 280 -0.40 -2.41 -18.12
CA ILE A 280 -1.55 -1.68 -17.55
C ILE A 280 -2.75 -1.91 -18.49
N ILE A 281 -3.77 -2.60 -17.99
CA ILE A 281 -5.00 -2.91 -18.73
C ILE A 281 -6.18 -2.59 -17.80
N GLU A 282 -6.86 -1.48 -18.06
CA GLU A 282 -7.90 -0.96 -17.17
C GLU A 282 -9.22 -1.75 -17.25
N GLU A 283 -9.53 -2.32 -18.42
CA GLU A 283 -10.81 -3.05 -18.63
C GLU A 283 -10.72 -4.52 -18.20
N ASP A 284 -11.68 -4.95 -17.38
CA ASP A 284 -11.73 -6.29 -16.75
C ASP A 284 -11.68 -7.43 -17.76
N GLN A 285 -12.52 -7.37 -18.80
CA GLN A 285 -12.63 -8.45 -19.79
C GLN A 285 -11.35 -8.60 -20.61
N ALA A 286 -10.69 -7.48 -20.92
CA ALA A 286 -9.40 -7.50 -21.64
C ALA A 286 -8.31 -8.18 -20.80
N ARG A 287 -8.28 -7.92 -19.48
CA ARG A 287 -7.35 -8.61 -18.57
C ARG A 287 -7.60 -10.12 -18.51
N LEU A 288 -8.88 -10.51 -18.40
CA LEU A 288 -9.23 -11.94 -18.34
C LEU A 288 -8.87 -12.66 -19.64
N LEU A 289 -9.13 -12.04 -20.79
CA LEU A 289 -8.79 -12.61 -22.10
C LEU A 289 -7.26 -12.78 -22.25
N ALA A 290 -6.47 -11.76 -21.90
CA ALA A 290 -5.01 -11.84 -21.92
C ALA A 290 -4.48 -12.94 -21.00
N PHE A 291 -5.08 -13.13 -19.81
CA PHE A 291 -4.73 -14.22 -18.92
C PHE A 291 -5.08 -15.60 -19.51
N GLN A 292 -6.27 -15.76 -20.08
CA GLN A 292 -6.72 -17.02 -20.70
C GLN A 292 -5.89 -17.40 -21.93
N ASN A 293 -5.40 -16.42 -22.69
CA ASN A 293 -4.49 -16.62 -23.83
C ASN A 293 -3.04 -16.92 -23.39
N GLY A 294 -2.72 -16.90 -22.08
CA GLY A 294 -1.36 -17.11 -21.57
C GLY A 294 -0.40 -15.95 -21.82
N GLU A 295 -0.93 -14.75 -22.08
CA GLU A 295 -0.17 -13.50 -22.20
C GLU A 295 0.22 -12.97 -20.82
N LEU A 296 -0.55 -13.31 -19.78
CA LEU A 296 -0.33 -13.00 -18.38
C LEU A 296 -0.12 -14.27 -17.56
N ASP A 297 0.75 -14.20 -16.56
CA ASP A 297 1.06 -15.30 -15.65
C ASP A 297 0.37 -15.13 -14.29
N ILE A 298 0.18 -13.89 -13.87
CA ILE A 298 -0.44 -13.51 -12.59
C ILE A 298 -1.43 -12.40 -12.85
N MET A 299 -2.64 -12.54 -12.32
CA MET A 299 -3.71 -11.55 -12.47
C MET A 299 -4.55 -11.48 -11.20
N ASN A 300 -4.82 -10.28 -10.70
CA ASN A 300 -5.90 -10.07 -9.73
C ASN A 300 -7.25 -10.12 -10.44
N MET A 301 -8.14 -11.01 -10.01
CA MET A 301 -9.50 -11.11 -10.53
C MET A 301 -10.43 -10.29 -9.66
N GLU A 302 -11.06 -9.29 -10.26
CA GLU A 302 -12.02 -8.42 -9.58
C GLU A 302 -13.46 -8.96 -9.67
N GLY A 303 -14.35 -8.43 -8.81
CA GLY A 303 -15.72 -8.90 -8.67
C GLY A 303 -16.51 -9.08 -9.97
N PRO A 304 -16.49 -8.13 -10.92
CA PRO A 304 -17.20 -8.26 -12.19
C PRO A 304 -16.83 -9.49 -13.02
N LEU A 305 -15.61 -10.01 -12.85
CA LEU A 305 -15.13 -11.20 -13.54
C LEU A 305 -15.51 -12.53 -12.86
N ALA A 306 -15.96 -12.48 -11.61
CA ALA A 306 -16.21 -13.70 -10.83
C ALA A 306 -17.16 -14.69 -11.53
N PRO A 307 -18.27 -14.28 -12.17
CA PRO A 307 -19.16 -15.21 -12.88
C PRO A 307 -18.48 -15.99 -14.00
N ASN A 308 -17.40 -15.45 -14.59
CA ASN A 308 -16.66 -16.11 -15.68
C ASN A 308 -15.53 -17.02 -15.17
N VAL A 309 -15.11 -16.86 -13.91
CA VAL A 309 -13.90 -17.48 -13.34
C VAL A 309 -14.23 -18.45 -12.22
N LEU A 310 -15.21 -18.11 -11.37
CA LEU A 310 -15.52 -18.85 -10.15
C LEU A 310 -16.87 -19.55 -10.22
N ASP A 311 -16.92 -20.69 -9.52
CA ASP A 311 -18.14 -21.33 -9.04
C ASP A 311 -18.09 -21.31 -7.51
N GLY A 312 -18.93 -20.46 -6.92
CA GLY A 312 -18.84 -20.14 -5.50
C GLY A 312 -17.49 -19.49 -5.14
N GLY A 313 -16.69 -20.16 -4.33
CA GLY A 313 -15.35 -19.68 -3.90
C GLY A 313 -14.17 -20.39 -4.60
N THR A 314 -14.43 -21.27 -5.58
CA THR A 314 -13.44 -22.09 -6.27
C THR A 314 -13.38 -21.80 -7.76
N LEU A 315 -12.29 -22.19 -8.43
CA LEU A 315 -12.19 -22.04 -9.88
C LEU A 315 -13.19 -22.91 -10.62
N LYS A 316 -13.75 -22.41 -11.70
CA LYS A 316 -14.52 -23.21 -12.65
C LYS A 316 -13.68 -24.34 -13.23
N PRO A 317 -14.30 -25.49 -13.57
CA PRO A 317 -13.59 -26.67 -14.10
C PRO A 317 -12.69 -26.38 -15.32
N GLU A 318 -13.10 -25.45 -16.19
CA GLU A 318 -12.36 -25.09 -17.41
C GLU A 318 -11.01 -24.43 -17.12
N LEU A 319 -10.89 -23.70 -16.00
CA LEU A 319 -9.64 -23.10 -15.56
C LEU A 319 -8.83 -24.07 -14.69
N ALA A 320 -9.51 -24.78 -13.79
CA ALA A 320 -8.89 -25.75 -12.90
C ALA A 320 -8.21 -26.90 -13.69
N SER A 321 -8.86 -27.42 -14.76
CA SER A 321 -8.32 -28.46 -15.63
C SER A 321 -7.06 -28.04 -16.40
N LYS A 322 -6.88 -26.72 -16.64
CA LYS A 322 -5.66 -26.15 -17.22
C LYS A 322 -4.54 -25.96 -16.18
N GLY A 323 -4.76 -26.37 -14.92
CA GLY A 323 -3.80 -26.21 -13.83
C GLY A 323 -3.68 -24.79 -13.28
N VAL A 324 -4.59 -23.87 -13.62
CA VAL A 324 -4.64 -22.54 -13.04
C VAL A 324 -4.83 -22.65 -11.53
N LYS A 325 -4.10 -21.86 -10.77
CA LYS A 325 -4.17 -21.80 -9.30
C LYS A 325 -4.93 -20.53 -8.86
N LEU A 326 -5.65 -20.63 -7.75
CA LEU A 326 -6.33 -19.51 -7.10
C LEU A 326 -5.75 -19.30 -5.70
N SER A 327 -5.20 -18.10 -5.44
CA SER A 327 -4.91 -17.64 -4.09
C SER A 327 -6.01 -16.67 -3.67
N ARG A 328 -6.82 -17.02 -2.64
CA ARG A 328 -8.01 -16.29 -2.24
C ARG A 328 -8.08 -16.10 -0.73
N PHE A 329 -8.24 -14.84 -0.29
CA PHE A 329 -8.45 -14.47 1.11
C PHE A 329 -9.14 -13.10 1.18
N VAL A 330 -9.69 -12.73 2.34
CA VAL A 330 -10.19 -11.37 2.58
C VAL A 330 -8.98 -10.47 2.72
N ASP A 331 -8.87 -9.47 1.86
CA ASP A 331 -7.76 -8.51 1.89
C ASP A 331 -7.83 -7.68 3.19
N PRO A 332 -6.71 -7.40 3.86
CA PRO A 332 -6.68 -6.48 5.00
C PRO A 332 -6.86 -5.05 4.53
N GLU A 333 -8.07 -4.75 4.05
CA GLU A 333 -8.45 -3.44 3.52
C GLU A 333 -9.84 -3.03 3.99
N ILE A 334 -10.10 -1.73 3.94
CA ILE A 334 -11.44 -1.17 3.97
C ILE A 334 -11.71 -0.39 2.70
N SER A 335 -12.87 -0.59 2.08
CA SER A 335 -13.44 0.35 1.14
C SER A 335 -14.50 1.19 1.87
N TYR A 336 -14.48 2.47 1.62
CA TYR A 336 -15.39 3.41 2.27
C TYR A 336 -15.78 4.53 1.32
N HIS A 337 -16.94 5.10 1.54
CA HIS A 337 -17.37 6.31 0.86
C HIS A 337 -17.10 7.49 1.78
N PHE A 338 -16.37 8.50 1.30
CA PHE A 338 -16.10 9.70 2.07
C PHE A 338 -16.83 10.92 1.52
N TRP A 339 -17.14 11.84 2.42
CA TRP A 339 -17.59 13.19 2.10
C TRP A 339 -16.53 14.18 2.60
N ASN A 340 -16.23 15.17 1.76
CA ASN A 340 -15.27 16.22 2.12
C ASN A 340 -15.90 17.16 3.16
N LEU A 341 -15.36 17.16 4.38
CA LEU A 341 -15.89 17.98 5.46
C LEU A 341 -15.57 19.47 5.30
N GLN A 342 -14.81 19.86 4.28
CA GLN A 342 -14.58 21.27 3.91
C GLN A 342 -15.49 21.74 2.76
N ASP A 343 -16.28 20.84 2.15
CA ASP A 343 -17.19 21.20 1.07
C ASP A 343 -18.40 22.01 1.62
N PRO A 344 -18.85 23.06 0.93
CA PRO A 344 -19.94 23.92 1.42
C PRO A 344 -21.30 23.21 1.51
N ILE A 345 -21.54 22.14 0.76
CA ILE A 345 -22.81 21.39 0.75
C ILE A 345 -22.77 20.25 1.76
N VAL A 346 -21.81 19.34 1.64
CA VAL A 346 -21.75 18.13 2.47
C VAL A 346 -20.86 18.27 3.69
N GLY A 347 -20.02 19.30 3.77
CA GLY A 347 -19.05 19.50 4.83
C GLY A 347 -19.60 20.14 6.09
N GLY A 348 -18.76 20.28 7.10
CA GLY A 348 -19.13 20.85 8.41
C GLY A 348 -19.63 19.81 9.41
N LEU A 349 -19.76 20.24 10.68
CA LEU A 349 -20.24 19.41 11.80
C LEU A 349 -21.62 19.84 12.30
N GLU A 350 -22.25 20.79 11.64
CA GLU A 350 -23.62 21.25 11.91
C GLU A 350 -24.61 20.10 11.70
N LYS A 351 -25.67 20.09 12.52
CA LYS A 351 -26.62 18.96 12.58
C LYS A 351 -27.27 18.67 11.23
N GLU A 352 -27.55 19.70 10.45
CA GLU A 352 -28.15 19.59 9.10
C GLU A 352 -27.17 18.88 8.15
N LYS A 353 -25.90 19.27 8.16
CA LYS A 353 -24.86 18.66 7.33
C LYS A 353 -24.60 17.20 7.71
N VAL A 354 -24.55 16.92 9.02
CA VAL A 354 -24.46 15.54 9.53
C VAL A 354 -25.68 14.73 9.10
N ALA A 355 -26.90 15.29 9.20
CA ALA A 355 -28.12 14.62 8.79
C ALA A 355 -28.10 14.27 7.29
N LEU A 356 -27.62 15.16 6.42
CA LEU A 356 -27.46 14.90 4.99
C LEU A 356 -26.52 13.70 4.74
N ARG A 357 -25.33 13.71 5.31
CA ARG A 357 -24.36 12.60 5.15
C ARG A 357 -24.89 11.28 5.70
N ARG A 358 -25.52 11.30 6.88
CA ARG A 358 -26.15 10.11 7.46
C ARG A 358 -27.29 9.56 6.60
N ALA A 359 -28.14 10.43 6.05
CA ALA A 359 -29.22 10.02 5.16
C ALA A 359 -28.65 9.38 3.87
N MET A 360 -27.62 9.98 3.27
CA MET A 360 -26.95 9.37 2.12
C MET A 360 -26.31 8.01 2.48
N ALA A 361 -25.69 7.90 3.66
CA ALA A 361 -25.13 6.64 4.14
C ALA A 361 -26.21 5.56 4.37
N MET A 362 -27.37 5.93 4.90
CA MET A 362 -28.51 5.02 5.12
C MET A 362 -29.21 4.61 3.81
N ALA A 363 -29.14 5.44 2.78
CA ALA A 363 -29.72 5.14 1.47
C ALA A 363 -28.88 4.12 0.65
N TYR A 364 -27.61 3.94 0.98
CA TYR A 364 -26.71 3.07 0.24
C TYR A 364 -26.83 1.60 0.68
N ASN A 365 -27.06 0.71 -0.27
CA ASN A 365 -27.24 -0.73 -0.03
C ASN A 365 -25.94 -1.51 -0.31
N THR A 366 -25.13 -1.72 0.72
CA THR A 366 -23.88 -2.51 0.61
C THR A 366 -24.12 -3.96 0.17
N ALA A 367 -25.20 -4.60 0.67
CA ALA A 367 -25.50 -5.97 0.29
C ALA A 367 -25.84 -6.08 -1.21
N GLU A 368 -26.49 -5.07 -1.78
CA GLU A 368 -26.76 -5.00 -3.21
C GLU A 368 -25.44 -4.80 -4.00
N GLU A 369 -24.54 -3.90 -3.58
CA GLU A 369 -23.23 -3.76 -4.19
C GLU A 369 -22.47 -5.08 -4.19
N ILE A 370 -22.39 -5.77 -3.03
CA ILE A 370 -21.70 -7.05 -2.92
C ILE A 370 -22.29 -8.06 -3.92
N ARG A 371 -23.60 -8.10 -4.06
CA ARG A 371 -24.30 -9.03 -4.94
C ARG A 371 -24.10 -8.71 -6.41
N ILE A 372 -24.34 -7.45 -6.84
CA ILE A 372 -24.43 -7.10 -8.26
C ILE A 372 -23.14 -6.54 -8.86
N VAL A 373 -22.34 -5.80 -8.07
CA VAL A 373 -21.06 -5.22 -8.54
C VAL A 373 -19.90 -6.15 -8.22
N ARG A 374 -19.88 -6.71 -7.01
CA ARG A 374 -18.78 -7.57 -6.55
C ARG A 374 -19.01 -9.05 -6.82
N ASN A 375 -20.22 -9.45 -7.23
CA ASN A 375 -20.58 -10.87 -7.45
C ASN A 375 -20.16 -11.77 -6.27
N GLY A 376 -20.43 -11.34 -5.04
CA GLY A 376 -20.04 -12.05 -3.82
C GLY A 376 -18.55 -11.99 -3.46
N GLN A 377 -17.74 -11.19 -4.17
CA GLN A 377 -16.30 -11.09 -3.93
C GLN A 377 -15.92 -9.98 -2.94
N ALA A 378 -16.73 -9.79 -1.92
CA ALA A 378 -16.48 -8.88 -0.81
C ALA A 378 -17.27 -9.31 0.43
N VAL A 379 -16.85 -8.81 1.59
CA VAL A 379 -17.59 -8.89 2.85
C VAL A 379 -17.92 -7.48 3.32
N GLU A 380 -19.08 -7.29 3.95
CA GLU A 380 -19.44 -6.00 4.55
C GLU A 380 -18.54 -5.71 5.75
N VAL A 381 -18.10 -4.46 5.88
CA VAL A 381 -17.25 -3.98 6.97
C VAL A 381 -18.04 -2.98 7.81
N GLU A 382 -18.21 -3.28 9.08
CA GLU A 382 -18.90 -2.45 10.06
C GLU A 382 -17.94 -1.68 10.99
N PHE A 383 -16.67 -2.10 11.08
CA PHE A 383 -15.64 -1.51 11.92
C PHE A 383 -14.51 -0.94 11.05
N PRO A 384 -13.92 0.22 11.40
CA PRO A 384 -12.92 0.88 10.55
C PRO A 384 -11.57 0.15 10.44
N VAL A 385 -11.36 -0.92 11.19
CA VAL A 385 -10.21 -1.82 11.05
C VAL A 385 -10.69 -3.13 10.42
N PRO A 386 -10.07 -3.63 9.33
CA PRO A 386 -10.53 -4.83 8.64
C PRO A 386 -10.17 -6.12 9.36
N PRO A 387 -10.82 -7.25 9.01
CA PRO A 387 -10.42 -8.57 9.48
C PRO A 387 -8.94 -8.87 9.17
N GLY A 388 -8.26 -9.56 10.10
CA GLY A 388 -6.84 -9.94 9.94
C GLY A 388 -5.84 -8.87 10.35
N VAL A 389 -6.30 -7.71 10.77
CA VAL A 389 -5.50 -6.61 11.31
C VAL A 389 -5.66 -6.56 12.83
N ASN A 390 -4.56 -6.31 13.54
CA ASN A 390 -4.57 -6.16 14.98
C ASN A 390 -5.44 -4.96 15.41
N GLY A 391 -6.29 -5.15 16.40
CA GLY A 391 -7.29 -4.16 16.82
C GLY A 391 -8.65 -4.28 16.12
N TYR A 392 -8.84 -5.25 15.19
CA TYR A 392 -10.16 -5.56 14.62
C TYR A 392 -11.15 -6.01 15.68
N ASP A 393 -12.37 -5.48 15.63
CA ASP A 393 -13.47 -5.85 16.56
C ASP A 393 -14.62 -6.54 15.81
N PRO A 394 -14.67 -7.88 15.80
CA PRO A 394 -15.74 -8.62 15.13
C PRO A 394 -17.12 -8.49 15.81
N ALA A 395 -17.14 -8.01 17.06
CA ALA A 395 -18.39 -7.83 17.82
C ALA A 395 -19.02 -6.46 17.59
N TYR A 396 -18.30 -5.52 16.96
CA TYR A 396 -18.84 -4.19 16.66
C TYR A 396 -19.97 -4.28 15.63
N LYS A 397 -21.07 -3.56 15.89
CA LYS A 397 -22.19 -3.43 14.96
C LYS A 397 -22.46 -1.96 14.70
N SER A 398 -22.41 -1.58 13.43
CA SER A 398 -22.69 -0.22 13.00
C SER A 398 -24.13 0.14 13.27
N ALA A 399 -24.35 1.37 13.75
CA ALA A 399 -25.69 1.94 13.88
C ALA A 399 -26.26 2.46 12.54
N ILE A 400 -25.40 2.62 11.52
CA ILE A 400 -25.81 3.07 10.19
C ILE A 400 -26.15 1.84 9.35
N LYS A 401 -27.44 1.55 9.23
CA LYS A 401 -27.98 0.44 8.40
C LYS A 401 -28.63 0.98 7.14
N TYR A 402 -28.79 0.12 6.13
CA TYR A 402 -29.59 0.44 4.95
C TYR A 402 -31.05 0.65 5.35
N ASP A 403 -31.51 1.89 5.29
CA ASP A 403 -32.86 2.30 5.63
C ASP A 403 -33.24 3.59 4.85
N PRO A 404 -33.69 3.48 3.59
CA PRO A 404 -34.10 4.64 2.80
C PRO A 404 -35.30 5.37 3.39
N ALA A 405 -36.20 4.67 4.10
CA ALA A 405 -37.36 5.31 4.74
C ALA A 405 -36.91 6.20 5.90
N GLY A 406 -36.04 5.67 6.79
CA GLY A 406 -35.43 6.45 7.85
C GLY A 406 -34.58 7.60 7.34
N ALA A 407 -33.87 7.40 6.21
CA ALA A 407 -33.11 8.46 5.55
C ALA A 407 -33.97 9.61 5.08
N ASN A 408 -35.12 9.32 4.44
CA ASN A 408 -36.11 10.33 4.05
C ASN A 408 -36.67 11.09 5.26
N ALA A 409 -37.06 10.36 6.31
CA ALA A 409 -37.58 10.98 7.55
C ALA A 409 -36.53 11.88 8.22
N LEU A 410 -35.23 11.46 8.19
CA LEU A 410 -34.14 12.27 8.70
C LEU A 410 -34.00 13.57 7.92
N LEU A 411 -34.01 13.53 6.60
CA LEU A 411 -33.93 14.72 5.73
C LEU A 411 -35.13 15.66 5.94
N ASP A 412 -36.35 15.12 6.06
CA ASP A 412 -37.53 15.91 6.34
C ASP A 412 -37.42 16.65 7.69
N ARG A 413 -36.93 15.96 8.73
CA ARG A 413 -36.73 16.55 10.06
C ARG A 413 -35.74 17.72 10.05
N PHE A 414 -34.77 17.71 9.13
CA PHE A 414 -33.78 18.78 9.00
C PHE A 414 -34.03 19.72 7.84
N ASN A 415 -35.33 19.83 7.40
CA ASN A 415 -35.83 20.78 6.41
C ASN A 415 -35.21 20.67 5.01
N TYR A 416 -34.71 19.49 4.61
CA TYR A 416 -34.36 19.21 3.22
C TYR A 416 -35.62 18.93 2.42
N SER A 417 -36.44 19.94 2.22
CA SER A 417 -37.76 19.80 1.58
C SER A 417 -37.66 19.51 0.10
N LYS A 418 -38.58 18.72 -0.44
CA LYS A 418 -38.70 18.48 -1.88
C LYS A 418 -39.31 19.69 -2.58
N GLY A 419 -38.70 20.13 -3.68
CA GLY A 419 -39.24 21.13 -4.59
C GLY A 419 -40.36 20.56 -5.49
N ALA A 420 -40.92 21.42 -6.33
CA ALA A 420 -41.96 21.04 -7.31
C ALA A 420 -41.46 20.00 -8.33
N ASP A 421 -40.17 19.91 -8.54
CA ASP A 421 -39.50 18.94 -9.41
C ASP A 421 -39.23 17.57 -8.73
N GLY A 422 -39.69 17.41 -7.48
CA GLY A 422 -39.54 16.18 -6.70
C GLY A 422 -38.16 16.00 -6.03
N TRP A 423 -37.18 16.87 -6.29
CA TRP A 423 -35.86 16.82 -5.70
C TRP A 423 -35.76 17.67 -4.43
N ARG A 424 -34.91 17.26 -3.52
CA ARG A 424 -34.64 17.99 -2.28
C ARG A 424 -33.79 19.23 -2.52
N ASN A 425 -34.10 20.26 -1.72
CA ASN A 425 -33.32 21.48 -1.59
C ASN A 425 -32.62 21.53 -0.24
N LEU A 426 -31.59 22.37 -0.10
CA LEU A 426 -30.97 22.70 1.18
C LEU A 426 -32.01 23.32 2.14
N PRO A 427 -31.77 23.34 3.45
CA PRO A 427 -32.67 23.94 4.44
C PRO A 427 -32.98 25.43 4.18
N ASP A 428 -32.14 26.14 3.44
CA ASP A 428 -32.38 27.54 2.99
C ASP A 428 -33.17 27.64 1.68
N GLY A 429 -33.67 26.51 1.16
CA GLY A 429 -34.50 26.42 -0.05
C GLY A 429 -33.70 26.37 -1.36
N LYS A 430 -32.39 26.45 -1.35
CA LYS A 430 -31.57 26.41 -2.57
C LYS A 430 -31.42 24.98 -3.11
N PRO A 431 -31.46 24.78 -4.44
CA PRO A 431 -31.16 23.49 -5.04
C PRO A 431 -29.68 23.11 -4.81
N PHE A 432 -29.43 21.81 -4.70
CA PHE A 432 -28.07 21.28 -4.60
C PHE A 432 -27.93 19.99 -5.38
N THR A 433 -26.68 19.63 -5.69
CA THR A 433 -26.30 18.41 -6.40
C THR A 433 -25.07 17.81 -5.75
N ILE A 434 -25.10 16.50 -5.51
CA ILE A 434 -23.94 15.74 -5.03
C ILE A 434 -23.05 15.40 -6.22
N ARG A 435 -21.80 15.87 -6.19
CA ARG A 435 -20.78 15.52 -7.18
C ARG A 435 -20.03 14.29 -6.70
N TYR A 436 -20.25 13.17 -7.36
CA TYR A 436 -19.57 11.91 -7.09
C TYR A 436 -18.44 11.69 -8.07
N ALA A 437 -17.20 11.59 -7.56
CA ALA A 437 -16.02 11.34 -8.39
C ALA A 437 -15.74 9.85 -8.52
N SER A 438 -15.54 9.36 -9.74
CA SER A 438 -15.28 7.95 -10.01
C SER A 438 -14.39 7.73 -11.24
N ARG A 439 -13.94 6.49 -11.43
CA ARG A 439 -13.13 6.09 -12.59
C ARG A 439 -14.02 5.82 -13.81
N PRO A 440 -13.46 5.95 -15.04
CA PRO A 440 -14.23 5.67 -16.26
C PRO A 440 -14.38 4.18 -16.60
N ASP A 441 -13.71 3.28 -15.85
CA ASP A 441 -13.75 1.83 -16.08
C ASP A 441 -15.11 1.17 -15.79
N SER A 442 -15.24 -0.12 -16.10
CA SER A 442 -16.47 -0.89 -15.90
C SER A 442 -16.92 -0.92 -14.44
N LEU A 443 -15.99 -1.07 -13.51
CA LEU A 443 -16.29 -1.06 -12.08
C LEU A 443 -16.79 0.30 -11.62
N GLY A 444 -16.15 1.39 -12.06
CA GLY A 444 -16.58 2.75 -11.76
C GLY A 444 -17.98 3.02 -12.27
N ARG A 445 -18.33 2.59 -13.49
CA ARG A 445 -19.70 2.73 -14.04
C ARG A 445 -20.75 2.00 -13.20
N GLN A 446 -20.46 0.78 -12.75
CA GLN A 446 -21.38 0.01 -11.91
C GLN A 446 -21.57 0.65 -10.53
N GLN A 447 -20.52 1.19 -9.93
CA GLN A 447 -20.63 1.93 -8.66
C GLN A 447 -21.43 3.23 -8.80
N ASP A 448 -21.32 3.93 -9.93
CA ASP A 448 -22.14 5.12 -10.21
C ASP A 448 -23.63 4.80 -10.16
N GLU A 449 -24.05 3.67 -10.78
CA GLU A 449 -25.45 3.25 -10.81
C GLU A 449 -25.97 2.91 -9.40
N VAL A 450 -25.17 2.26 -8.55
CA VAL A 450 -25.56 1.99 -7.16
C VAL A 450 -25.76 3.29 -6.38
N TRP A 451 -24.84 4.26 -6.53
CA TRP A 451 -24.98 5.57 -5.89
C TRP A 451 -26.14 6.37 -6.45
N LYS A 452 -26.33 6.37 -7.77
CA LYS A 452 -27.45 7.04 -8.42
C LYS A 452 -28.79 6.53 -7.86
N LYS A 453 -28.97 5.21 -7.81
CA LYS A 453 -30.17 4.58 -7.24
C LYS A 453 -30.36 4.94 -5.76
N ALA A 454 -29.29 4.95 -4.97
CA ALA A 454 -29.35 5.32 -3.57
C ALA A 454 -29.82 6.76 -3.37
N LEU A 455 -29.22 7.72 -4.07
CA LEU A 455 -29.56 9.13 -3.94
C LEU A 455 -30.93 9.47 -4.53
N ASP A 456 -31.33 8.85 -5.64
CA ASP A 456 -32.66 8.98 -6.22
C ASP A 456 -33.73 8.53 -5.22
N SER A 457 -33.51 7.45 -4.44
CA SER A 457 -34.46 6.91 -3.45
C SER A 457 -34.79 7.89 -2.32
N ILE A 458 -33.90 8.84 -2.07
CA ILE A 458 -34.07 9.89 -1.06
C ILE A 458 -34.29 11.29 -1.67
N GLY A 459 -34.45 11.37 -2.99
CA GLY A 459 -34.70 12.62 -3.70
C GLY A 459 -33.52 13.58 -3.76
N VAL A 460 -32.30 13.08 -3.77
CA VAL A 460 -31.06 13.89 -3.84
C VAL A 460 -30.45 13.79 -5.23
N ARG A 461 -30.20 14.94 -5.87
CA ARG A 461 -29.59 14.99 -7.20
C ARG A 461 -28.12 14.56 -7.14
N MET A 462 -27.70 13.82 -8.16
CA MET A 462 -26.31 13.39 -8.31
C MET A 462 -25.78 13.70 -9.72
N GLU A 463 -24.53 14.14 -9.76
CA GLU A 463 -23.71 14.29 -10.96
C GLU A 463 -22.43 13.47 -10.81
N VAL A 464 -22.06 12.72 -11.85
CA VAL A 464 -20.85 11.91 -11.86
C VAL A 464 -19.72 12.66 -12.55
N GLN A 465 -18.58 12.78 -11.86
CA GLN A 465 -17.35 13.35 -12.39
C GLN A 465 -16.34 12.22 -12.65
N LYS A 466 -15.91 12.04 -13.91
CA LYS A 466 -14.98 10.99 -14.31
C LYS A 466 -13.57 11.53 -14.43
N ASP A 467 -12.62 10.80 -13.80
CA ASP A 467 -11.21 11.07 -13.99
C ASP A 467 -10.37 9.79 -13.81
N LYS A 468 -9.12 9.82 -14.29
CA LYS A 468 -8.17 8.73 -14.12
C LYS A 468 -7.71 8.62 -12.67
N PHE A 469 -7.34 7.41 -12.24
CA PHE A 469 -6.98 7.10 -10.86
C PHE A 469 -5.90 8.05 -10.29
N PRO A 470 -4.76 8.33 -10.97
CA PRO A 470 -3.75 9.25 -10.42
C PRO A 470 -4.26 10.68 -10.20
N GLU A 471 -5.13 11.19 -11.09
CA GLU A 471 -5.73 12.53 -10.92
C GLU A 471 -6.73 12.55 -9.76
N LEU A 472 -7.51 11.49 -9.58
CA LEU A 472 -8.41 11.35 -8.43
C LEU A 472 -7.64 11.39 -7.11
N LEU A 473 -6.50 10.67 -6.98
CA LEU A 473 -5.64 10.72 -5.80
C LEU A 473 -5.09 12.12 -5.52
N LYS A 474 -4.72 12.84 -6.56
CA LYS A 474 -4.24 14.23 -6.44
C LYS A 474 -5.34 15.17 -5.95
N LEU A 475 -6.55 15.05 -6.52
CA LEU A 475 -7.70 15.88 -6.12
C LEU A 475 -8.17 15.57 -4.69
N GLU A 476 -8.10 14.32 -4.24
CA GLU A 476 -8.37 13.92 -2.85
C GLU A 476 -7.46 14.65 -1.87
N ARG A 477 -6.15 14.57 -2.09
CA ARG A 477 -5.17 15.24 -1.22
C ARG A 477 -5.32 16.76 -1.20
N GLN A 478 -5.88 17.35 -2.27
CA GLN A 478 -6.16 18.77 -2.35
C GLN A 478 -7.53 19.16 -1.76
N CYS A 479 -8.28 18.22 -1.18
CA CYS A 479 -9.64 18.43 -0.69
C CYS A 479 -10.60 19.01 -1.76
N LYS A 480 -10.44 18.63 -3.04
CA LYS A 480 -11.23 19.15 -4.16
C LYS A 480 -12.38 18.25 -4.58
N LEU A 481 -12.46 17.02 -4.09
CA LEU A 481 -13.57 16.13 -4.36
C LEU A 481 -14.63 16.29 -3.29
N MET A 482 -15.91 16.40 -3.68
CA MET A 482 -17.02 16.45 -2.75
C MET A 482 -17.29 15.10 -2.11
N MET A 483 -17.30 14.04 -2.91
CA MET A 483 -17.60 12.67 -2.52
C MET A 483 -16.92 11.67 -3.45
N ARG A 484 -16.41 10.57 -2.88
CA ARG A 484 -15.83 9.46 -3.65
C ARG A 484 -15.82 8.17 -2.84
N THR A 485 -15.73 7.03 -3.54
CA THR A 485 -15.36 5.74 -2.94
C THR A 485 -13.84 5.59 -2.96
N ALA A 486 -13.24 5.44 -1.79
CA ALA A 486 -11.82 5.15 -1.61
C ALA A 486 -11.63 3.78 -0.97
N SER A 487 -10.41 3.26 -1.05
CA SER A 487 -10.00 2.05 -0.33
C SER A 487 -8.65 2.30 0.32
N TRP A 488 -8.45 1.70 1.51
CA TRP A 488 -7.16 1.66 2.17
C TRP A 488 -6.78 0.21 2.43
N ILE A 489 -5.63 -0.19 1.92
CA ILE A 489 -5.03 -1.49 2.15
C ILE A 489 -4.00 -1.32 3.26
N ALA A 490 -3.90 -2.29 4.15
CA ALA A 490 -2.95 -2.21 5.26
C ALA A 490 -1.50 -2.06 4.77
N ASP A 491 -0.85 -0.97 5.12
CA ASP A 491 0.60 -0.77 4.98
C ASP A 491 1.34 -1.63 6.02
N TYR A 492 0.70 -1.81 7.17
CA TYR A 492 1.12 -2.69 8.25
C TYR A 492 -0.09 -3.19 9.05
N PRO A 493 0.01 -4.36 9.71
CA PRO A 493 -1.15 -5.05 10.27
C PRO A 493 -1.55 -4.54 11.67
N ASP A 494 -1.73 -3.23 11.83
CA ASP A 494 -2.20 -2.60 13.08
C ASP A 494 -3.32 -1.58 12.82
N ALA A 495 -4.24 -1.44 13.76
CA ALA A 495 -5.40 -0.54 13.68
C ALA A 495 -5.00 0.92 13.48
N ASP A 496 -3.85 1.35 13.99
CA ASP A 496 -3.31 2.70 13.78
C ASP A 496 -3.29 3.09 12.30
N ASN A 497 -2.94 2.13 11.42
CA ASN A 497 -2.88 2.34 9.98
C ASN A 497 -4.22 2.73 9.33
N PHE A 498 -5.32 2.44 9.98
CA PHE A 498 -6.67 2.79 9.53
C PHE A 498 -7.23 4.00 10.29
N MET A 499 -6.96 4.08 11.58
CA MET A 499 -7.48 5.17 12.41
C MET A 499 -6.84 6.53 12.09
N GLN A 500 -5.61 6.56 11.59
CA GLN A 500 -4.93 7.77 11.14
C GLN A 500 -5.63 8.46 9.95
N LEU A 501 -6.50 7.75 9.21
CA LEU A 501 -7.16 8.25 8.00
C LEU A 501 -8.18 9.38 8.25
N LEU A 502 -8.57 9.63 9.51
CA LEU A 502 -9.41 10.77 9.90
C LEU A 502 -8.72 11.74 10.84
N TYR A 503 -7.45 11.49 11.19
CA TYR A 503 -6.68 12.41 12.01
C TYR A 503 -6.48 13.75 11.29
N SER A 504 -6.81 14.87 11.93
CA SER A 504 -6.87 16.16 11.25
C SER A 504 -5.52 16.64 10.73
N LYS A 505 -4.41 16.24 11.38
CA LYS A 505 -3.05 16.59 10.90
C LYS A 505 -2.67 15.87 9.61
N ASN A 506 -3.39 14.80 9.24
CA ASN A 506 -3.18 14.06 8.00
C ASN A 506 -3.98 14.60 6.80
N ILE A 507 -4.64 15.75 6.94
CA ILE A 507 -5.28 16.45 5.80
C ILE A 507 -4.20 16.85 4.79
N GLY A 508 -4.46 16.55 3.51
CA GLY A 508 -3.47 16.73 2.44
C GLY A 508 -2.50 15.56 2.28
N GLN A 509 -2.62 14.55 3.14
CA GLN A 509 -1.87 13.28 3.10
C GLN A 509 -2.84 12.11 2.90
N SER A 510 -3.33 11.50 3.97
CA SER A 510 -4.20 10.31 3.97
C SER A 510 -5.63 10.57 4.44
N ASN A 511 -5.92 11.73 5.05
CA ASN A 511 -7.27 12.11 5.46
C ASN A 511 -8.06 12.69 4.26
N ASN A 512 -8.62 11.80 3.44
CA ASN A 512 -9.34 12.15 2.21
C ASN A 512 -10.67 12.86 2.47
N ALA A 513 -11.29 12.64 3.64
CA ALA A 513 -12.50 13.35 4.06
C ALA A 513 -12.21 14.80 4.46
N CYS A 514 -10.93 15.19 4.54
CA CYS A 514 -10.49 16.51 5.02
C CYS A 514 -11.16 16.90 6.36
N ALA A 515 -11.39 15.86 7.19
CA ALA A 515 -12.13 15.97 8.43
C ALA A 515 -11.30 16.61 9.54
N LYS A 516 -11.92 17.49 10.30
CA LYS A 516 -11.40 18.02 11.57
C LYS A 516 -12.42 17.76 12.66
N ILE A 517 -12.18 16.71 13.45
CA ILE A 517 -13.04 16.29 14.56
C ILE A 517 -12.18 16.24 15.82
N PRO A 518 -12.17 17.29 16.66
CA PRO A 518 -11.22 17.40 17.78
C PRO A 518 -11.31 16.25 18.78
N GLU A 519 -12.50 15.70 19.00
CA GLU A 519 -12.68 14.55 19.88
C GLU A 519 -12.03 13.27 19.30
N TYR A 520 -12.15 13.06 17.99
CA TYR A 520 -11.47 11.97 17.29
C TYR A 520 -9.95 12.11 17.40
N ASP A 521 -9.43 13.31 17.15
CA ASP A 521 -7.99 13.60 17.24
C ASP A 521 -7.45 13.27 18.63
N ARG A 522 -8.17 13.68 19.69
CA ARG A 522 -7.78 13.39 21.08
C ARG A 522 -7.72 11.88 21.36
N LEU A 523 -8.72 11.12 20.91
CA LEU A 523 -8.76 9.65 21.09
C LEU A 523 -7.63 8.98 20.31
N TYR A 524 -7.38 9.43 19.08
CA TYR A 524 -6.28 8.93 18.26
C TYR A 524 -4.93 9.16 18.93
N GLU A 525 -4.64 10.38 19.38
CA GLU A 525 -3.39 10.72 20.08
C GLU A 525 -3.21 9.93 21.40
N GLN A 526 -4.30 9.60 22.09
CA GLN A 526 -4.26 8.71 23.25
C GLN A 526 -3.92 7.26 22.85
N SER A 527 -4.48 6.76 21.75
CA SER A 527 -4.25 5.39 21.29
C SER A 527 -2.79 5.14 20.89
N LEU A 528 -2.09 6.14 20.36
CA LEU A 528 -0.68 6.04 19.97
C LEU A 528 0.26 5.74 21.15
N ARG A 529 -0.13 6.10 22.37
CA ARG A 529 0.69 5.93 23.59
C ARG A 529 0.49 4.58 24.27
N LEU A 530 -0.43 3.77 23.76
CA LEU A 530 -0.76 2.46 24.34
C LEU A 530 -0.19 1.33 23.48
N PRO A 531 0.35 0.28 24.12
CA PRO A 531 0.66 -0.96 23.41
C PRO A 531 -0.64 -1.60 22.92
N ASP A 532 -0.49 -2.67 22.14
CA ASP A 532 -1.63 -3.53 21.82
C ASP A 532 -2.26 -4.06 23.11
N SER A 533 -3.48 -3.58 23.38
CA SER A 533 -4.17 -3.84 24.66
C SER A 533 -5.68 -3.63 24.54
N PRO A 534 -6.48 -4.22 25.45
CA PRO A 534 -7.92 -3.95 25.52
C PRO A 534 -8.26 -2.47 25.69
N GLU A 535 -7.42 -1.69 26.39
CA GLU A 535 -7.59 -0.26 26.60
C GLU A 535 -7.45 0.50 25.28
N ARG A 536 -6.45 0.17 24.47
CA ARG A 536 -6.27 0.74 23.13
C ARG A 536 -7.47 0.40 22.23
N ASN A 537 -7.92 -0.85 22.25
CA ASN A 537 -9.07 -1.29 21.46
C ASN A 537 -10.37 -0.59 21.86
N LYS A 538 -10.52 -0.21 23.15
CA LYS A 538 -11.65 0.61 23.59
C LYS A 538 -11.64 1.99 22.95
N LEU A 539 -10.49 2.65 22.85
CA LEU A 539 -10.37 3.94 22.15
C LEU A 539 -10.76 3.82 20.67
N TYR A 540 -10.34 2.77 19.99
CA TYR A 540 -10.73 2.52 18.60
C TYR A 540 -12.24 2.32 18.44
N ARG A 541 -12.88 1.67 19.40
CA ARG A 541 -14.35 1.54 19.42
C ARG A 541 -15.05 2.89 19.62
N GLU A 542 -14.52 3.75 20.47
CA GLU A 542 -15.03 5.12 20.64
C GLU A 542 -14.84 5.95 19.38
N MET A 543 -13.69 5.86 18.72
CA MET A 543 -13.44 6.52 17.44
C MET A 543 -14.40 6.02 16.34
N ALA A 544 -14.69 4.73 16.28
CA ALA A 544 -15.68 4.18 15.35
C ALA A 544 -17.08 4.77 15.56
N ARG A 545 -17.49 5.00 16.83
CA ARG A 545 -18.76 5.69 17.14
C ARG A 545 -18.78 7.14 16.67
N LEU A 546 -17.65 7.84 16.74
CA LEU A 546 -17.54 9.21 16.20
C LEU A 546 -17.64 9.23 14.68
N ILE A 547 -17.08 8.23 13.99
CA ILE A 547 -17.26 8.05 12.54
C ILE A 547 -18.75 7.93 12.21
N GLU A 548 -19.49 7.14 12.95
CA GLU A 548 -20.95 7.02 12.77
C GLU A 548 -21.71 8.29 13.14
N ALA A 549 -21.33 8.95 14.23
CA ALA A 549 -22.01 10.14 14.72
C ALA A 549 -21.90 11.30 13.74
N TYR A 550 -20.71 11.58 13.22
CA TYR A 550 -20.43 12.70 12.30
C TYR A 550 -20.55 12.31 10.83
N ALA A 551 -20.53 11.02 10.52
CA ALA A 551 -20.59 10.44 9.18
C ALA A 551 -19.62 11.10 8.18
N PRO A 552 -18.32 11.28 8.46
CA PRO A 552 -17.35 11.67 7.44
C PRO A 552 -17.17 10.55 6.42
N TRP A 553 -17.45 9.31 6.83
CA TRP A 553 -17.43 8.09 6.03
C TRP A 553 -18.71 7.29 6.16
N ARG A 554 -18.96 6.51 5.13
CA ARG A 554 -19.71 5.26 5.22
C ARG A 554 -18.75 4.12 4.97
N LEU A 555 -18.48 3.31 5.99
CA LEU A 555 -17.78 2.04 5.82
C LEU A 555 -18.59 1.14 4.88
N ASN A 556 -17.92 0.37 4.05
CA ASN A 556 -18.59 -0.39 3.01
C ASN A 556 -18.15 -1.87 3.01
N ILE A 557 -17.01 -2.19 2.40
CA ILE A 557 -16.59 -3.58 2.19
C ILE A 557 -15.09 -3.78 2.43
N ALA A 558 -14.71 -5.03 2.71
CA ALA A 558 -13.38 -5.58 2.45
C ALA A 558 -13.51 -6.59 1.30
N ARG A 559 -12.62 -6.51 0.31
CA ARG A 559 -12.69 -7.35 -0.88
C ARG A 559 -12.00 -8.70 -0.64
N TYR A 560 -12.45 -9.73 -1.35
CA TYR A 560 -11.59 -10.89 -1.54
C TYR A 560 -10.48 -10.55 -2.53
N ARG A 561 -9.25 -10.81 -2.14
CA ARG A 561 -8.11 -10.84 -3.04
C ARG A 561 -8.13 -12.19 -3.75
N ASN A 562 -8.34 -12.18 -5.06
CA ASN A 562 -8.42 -13.38 -5.90
C ASN A 562 -7.29 -13.34 -6.93
N MET A 563 -6.15 -13.95 -6.63
CA MET A 563 -5.04 -14.02 -7.56
C MET A 563 -5.13 -15.29 -8.39
N LEU A 564 -5.31 -15.12 -9.69
CA LEU A 564 -5.19 -16.18 -10.68
C LEU A 564 -3.74 -16.32 -11.08
N VAL A 565 -3.24 -17.56 -11.06
CA VAL A 565 -1.82 -17.83 -11.29
C VAL A 565 -1.69 -18.99 -12.27
N GLN A 566 -0.95 -18.80 -13.36
CA GLN A 566 -0.67 -19.84 -14.35
C GLN A 566 0.12 -21.00 -13.73
N PRO A 567 -0.08 -22.25 -14.21
CA PRO A 567 0.55 -23.45 -13.62
C PRO A 567 2.09 -23.41 -13.65
N ARG A 568 2.69 -22.70 -14.60
CA ARG A 568 4.14 -22.55 -14.71
C ARG A 568 4.79 -21.71 -13.59
N VAL A 569 3.99 -20.93 -12.84
CA VAL A 569 4.48 -20.15 -11.69
C VAL A 569 4.52 -21.04 -10.45
N GLN A 570 5.68 -21.13 -9.84
CA GLN A 570 5.96 -21.91 -8.63
C GLN A 570 6.19 -21.00 -7.44
N GLY A 571 5.85 -21.45 -6.24
CA GLY A 571 6.13 -20.71 -5.00
C GLY A 571 5.24 -19.50 -4.75
N TYR A 572 4.20 -19.26 -5.56
CA TYR A 572 3.32 -18.10 -5.39
C TYR A 572 2.34 -18.29 -4.24
N LYS A 573 2.39 -17.36 -3.29
CA LYS A 573 1.37 -17.12 -2.27
C LYS A 573 1.24 -15.62 -2.08
N LYS A 574 0.06 -15.04 -2.34
CA LYS A 574 -0.14 -13.62 -2.13
C LYS A 574 0.07 -13.27 -0.65
N HIS A 575 0.98 -12.34 -0.38
CA HIS A 575 1.20 -11.83 0.95
C HIS A 575 0.21 -10.68 1.24
N PRO A 576 -0.33 -10.55 2.47
CA PRO A 576 -1.30 -9.50 2.78
C PRO A 576 -0.69 -8.08 2.78
N ILE A 577 0.61 -7.95 3.05
CA ILE A 577 1.31 -6.66 3.12
C ILE A 577 2.35 -6.51 1.99
N LEU A 578 3.16 -7.54 1.72
CA LEU A 578 4.12 -7.47 0.61
C LEU A 578 3.43 -7.53 -0.75
N HIS A 579 3.96 -6.81 -1.72
CA HIS A 579 3.40 -6.71 -3.07
C HIS A 579 4.37 -7.14 -4.16
N ASN A 580 5.63 -7.47 -3.83
CA ASN A 580 6.69 -7.85 -4.77
C ASN A 580 6.96 -9.37 -4.75
N GLU A 581 5.93 -10.19 -4.84
CA GLU A 581 6.07 -11.67 -4.81
C GLU A 581 7.07 -12.20 -5.84
N TRP A 582 7.40 -11.42 -6.87
CA TRP A 582 8.37 -11.78 -7.92
C TRP A 582 9.74 -12.19 -7.39
N ALA A 583 10.18 -11.62 -6.26
CA ALA A 583 11.43 -11.97 -5.61
C ALA A 583 11.42 -13.36 -4.95
N TYR A 584 10.24 -13.94 -4.72
CA TYR A 584 10.03 -15.17 -3.95
C TYR A 584 9.56 -16.35 -4.78
N ILE A 585 9.26 -16.16 -6.06
CA ILE A 585 8.70 -17.16 -6.96
C ILE A 585 9.72 -17.66 -7.98
N ASP A 586 9.37 -18.79 -8.62
CA ASP A 586 10.06 -19.31 -9.79
C ASP A 586 9.06 -19.51 -10.93
N VAL A 587 9.52 -19.51 -12.16
CA VAL A 587 8.70 -19.81 -13.34
C VAL A 587 9.40 -20.86 -14.21
N ALA A 588 8.65 -21.89 -14.61
CA ALA A 588 9.14 -22.81 -15.60
C ALA A 588 9.34 -22.09 -16.95
N ALA A 589 10.38 -22.42 -17.68
CA ALA A 589 10.56 -21.94 -19.05
C ALA A 589 9.31 -22.28 -19.88
N LYS A 590 8.88 -21.37 -20.76
CA LYS A 590 7.81 -21.74 -21.72
C LYS A 590 8.34 -22.88 -22.58
N THR A 591 7.72 -24.03 -22.50
CA THR A 591 7.87 -25.05 -23.56
C THR A 591 7.38 -24.42 -24.85
N LYS A 592 8.26 -24.39 -25.86
CA LYS A 592 7.94 -23.89 -27.21
C LYS A 592 6.80 -24.65 -27.83
#